data_db970b07503b24141b80c56afc32b8f8
#
_entry.id   db970b07503b24141b80c56afc32b8f8
#
_cell.length_a   1.000
_cell.length_b   1.000
_cell.length_c   1.000
_cell.angle_alpha   90.00
_cell.angle_beta   90.00
_cell.angle_gamma   90.00
#
_symmetry.space_group_name_H-M   'P 1'
#
loop_
_entity.id
_entity.type
_entity.pdbx_description
1 polymer ?
#
loop_
_entity_poly.entity_id
_entity_poly.type
_entity_poly.pdbx_seq_one_letter_code
_entity_poly.pdbx_strand_id
1 'polypeptide(L)'
;MFALLSPALLAAVLALLSRRSLASLTRLRIDWWPLGLTAFATELALTSTPLGRSEWSLTWGSTVWVGALVVIAVVLGRNAWAAGGAGRWGWTLATLGVAANVLVVVANDGHMPQDQAARALAGASIERVAGLASEPGWHNVAPMTADSRLRWLGDVLPEPAWLPLHNVLSVGDLGLGLGLAIIVFFATEAAPNRRTALAAA
;
A
#
# COMPACT_ATOMS: atom_id res chain seq x y z
N MET A 1 5.15 -0.47 4.63
CA MET A 1 3.78 -0.11 5.05
C MET A 1 3.59 1.37 5.39
N PHE A 2 4.40 2.00 6.26
CA PHE A 2 4.28 3.45 6.56
C PHE A 2 4.47 4.32 5.32
N ALA A 3 5.32 3.95 4.38
CA ALA A 3 5.51 4.64 3.12
C ALA A 3 4.24 4.73 2.26
N LEU A 4 3.39 3.70 2.28
CA LEU A 4 2.13 3.68 1.56
C LEU A 4 1.08 4.64 2.17
N LEU A 5 1.19 4.93 3.46
CA LEU A 5 0.31 5.87 4.15
C LEU A 5 0.78 7.32 4.00
N SER A 6 2.05 7.57 3.66
CA SER A 6 2.59 8.93 3.56
C SER A 6 1.88 9.79 2.51
N PRO A 7 1.50 9.31 1.30
CA PRO A 7 0.71 10.10 0.36
C PRO A 7 -0.69 10.43 0.88
N ALA A 8 -1.34 9.53 1.60
CA ALA A 8 -2.65 9.78 2.21
C ALA A 8 -2.56 10.81 3.35
N LEU A 9 -1.52 10.73 4.17
CA LEU A 9 -1.24 11.73 5.21
C LEU A 9 -0.95 13.10 4.60
N LEU A 10 -0.13 13.16 3.54
CA LEU A 10 0.13 14.40 2.81
C LEU A 10 -1.15 14.98 2.23
N ALA A 11 -2.02 14.16 1.64
CA ALA A 11 -3.31 14.60 1.14
C ALA A 11 -4.22 15.13 2.25
N ALA A 12 -4.21 14.53 3.43
CA ALA A 12 -4.95 15.05 4.60
C ALA A 12 -4.41 16.41 5.04
N VAL A 13 -3.08 16.60 5.08
CA VAL A 13 -2.45 17.88 5.39
C VAL A 13 -2.82 18.94 4.34
N LEU A 14 -2.73 18.62 3.05
CA LEU A 14 -3.11 19.52 1.96
C LEU A 14 -4.60 19.87 2.02
N ALA A 15 -5.47 18.93 2.39
CA ALA A 15 -6.88 19.19 2.62
C ALA A 15 -7.10 20.21 3.75
N LEU A 16 -6.40 20.04 4.88
CA LEU A 16 -6.45 21.01 6.00
C LEU A 16 -5.93 22.39 5.59
N LEU A 17 -4.80 22.46 4.91
CA LEU A 17 -4.25 23.73 4.39
C LEU A 17 -5.20 24.42 3.41
N SER A 18 -5.97 23.64 2.64
CA SER A 18 -7.01 24.11 1.72
C SER A 18 -8.33 24.39 2.41
N ARG A 19 -8.36 24.45 3.75
CA ARG A 19 -9.57 24.67 4.58
C ARG A 19 -10.68 23.64 4.32
N ARG A 20 -10.33 22.40 3.99
CA ARG A 20 -11.26 21.30 3.86
C ARG A 20 -11.45 20.61 5.20
N SER A 21 -12.62 20.03 5.42
CA SER A 21 -12.95 19.36 6.69
C SER A 21 -12.59 17.88 6.62
N LEU A 22 -11.72 17.41 7.51
CA LEU A 22 -11.46 15.97 7.67
C LEU A 22 -12.65 15.23 8.29
N ALA A 23 -13.59 15.94 8.95
CA ALA A 23 -14.79 15.32 9.50
C ALA A 23 -15.66 14.65 8.41
N SER A 24 -15.57 15.11 7.16
CA SER A 24 -16.28 14.46 6.05
C SER A 24 -15.74 13.07 5.69
N LEU A 25 -14.52 12.72 6.10
CA LEU A 25 -14.00 11.36 5.95
C LEU A 25 -14.82 10.32 6.73
N THR A 26 -15.48 10.71 7.83
CA THR A 26 -16.36 9.81 8.59
C THR A 26 -17.61 9.40 7.80
N ARG A 27 -17.93 10.13 6.71
CA ARG A 27 -19.05 9.84 5.81
C ARG A 27 -18.63 8.94 4.64
N LEU A 28 -17.31 8.70 4.48
CA LEU A 28 -16.81 7.83 3.43
C LEU A 28 -17.31 6.40 3.68
N ARG A 29 -18.14 5.92 2.79
CA ARG A 29 -18.59 4.53 2.82
C ARG A 29 -17.64 3.70 1.98
N ILE A 30 -17.13 2.63 2.59
CA ILE A 30 -16.26 1.66 1.94
C ILE A 30 -17.01 0.33 1.91
N ASP A 31 -17.41 -0.09 0.72
CA ASP A 31 -18.06 -1.39 0.54
C ASP A 31 -17.08 -2.50 0.90
N TRP A 32 -17.57 -3.51 1.62
CA TRP A 32 -16.78 -4.68 2.03
C TRP A 32 -15.56 -4.36 2.92
N TRP A 33 -15.58 -3.22 3.62
CA TRP A 33 -14.47 -2.82 4.49
C TRP A 33 -14.02 -3.89 5.50
N PRO A 34 -14.91 -4.73 6.11
CA PRO A 34 -14.44 -5.76 7.04
C PRO A 34 -13.56 -6.79 6.34
N LEU A 35 -13.90 -7.15 5.09
CA LEU A 35 -13.11 -8.08 4.28
C LEU A 35 -11.74 -7.49 3.94
N GLY A 36 -11.69 -6.22 3.52
CA GLY A 36 -10.44 -5.50 3.27
C GLY A 36 -9.57 -5.38 4.52
N LEU A 37 -10.18 -5.06 5.67
CA LEU A 37 -9.46 -4.98 6.94
C LEU A 37 -8.91 -6.34 7.38
N THR A 38 -9.68 -7.42 7.21
CA THR A 38 -9.22 -8.78 7.52
C THR A 38 -8.04 -9.17 6.63
N ALA A 39 -8.11 -8.90 5.32
CA ALA A 39 -7.03 -9.19 4.40
C ALA A 39 -5.76 -8.38 4.75
N PHE A 40 -5.90 -7.11 5.08
CA PHE A 40 -4.80 -6.27 5.53
C PHE A 40 -4.20 -6.74 6.86
N ALA A 41 -5.04 -7.14 7.83
CA ALA A 41 -4.56 -7.71 9.09
C ALA A 41 -3.81 -9.03 8.88
N THR A 42 -4.24 -9.85 7.91
CA THR A 42 -3.55 -11.09 7.52
C THR A 42 -2.17 -10.77 6.94
N GLU A 43 -2.06 -9.79 6.06
CA GLU A 43 -0.78 -9.31 5.52
C GLU A 43 0.16 -8.86 6.64
N LEU A 44 -0.34 -8.03 7.57
CA LEU A 44 0.42 -7.58 8.73
C LEU A 44 0.87 -8.73 9.62
N ALA A 45 -0.01 -9.69 9.89
CA ALA A 45 0.32 -10.85 10.71
C ALA A 45 1.46 -11.66 10.11
N LEU A 46 1.44 -11.89 8.80
CA LEU A 46 2.49 -12.61 8.09
C LEU A 46 3.81 -11.85 8.01
N THR A 47 3.76 -10.54 7.75
CA THR A 47 4.97 -9.75 7.46
C THR A 47 5.61 -9.12 8.68
N SER A 48 4.87 -8.95 9.78
CA SER A 48 5.30 -8.15 10.93
C SER A 48 5.25 -8.87 12.27
N THR A 49 4.84 -10.15 12.30
CA THR A 49 4.77 -10.93 13.54
C THR A 49 5.58 -12.23 13.45
N PRO A 50 5.81 -12.94 14.57
CA PRO A 50 6.46 -14.24 14.55
C PRO A 50 5.75 -15.32 13.71
N LEU A 51 4.48 -15.10 13.33
CA LEU A 51 3.74 -16.02 12.47
C LEU A 51 4.46 -16.25 11.13
N GLY A 52 5.05 -15.21 10.54
CA GLY A 52 5.82 -15.33 9.29
C GLY A 52 7.08 -16.19 9.42
N ARG A 53 7.53 -16.48 10.65
CA ARG A 53 8.70 -17.35 10.94
C ARG A 53 8.29 -18.77 11.32
N SER A 54 7.01 -19.10 11.32
CA SER A 54 6.51 -20.43 11.65
C SER A 54 6.70 -21.43 10.48
N GLU A 55 6.78 -22.70 10.77
CA GLU A 55 6.81 -23.77 9.76
C GLU A 55 5.56 -23.73 8.85
N TRP A 56 4.42 -23.34 9.42
CA TRP A 56 3.19 -23.15 8.66
C TRP A 56 3.36 -22.09 7.55
N SER A 57 4.01 -20.97 7.85
CA SER A 57 4.20 -19.89 6.88
C SER A 57 5.21 -20.25 5.79
N LEU A 58 6.17 -21.15 6.05
CA LEU A 58 7.06 -21.68 5.01
C LEU A 58 6.27 -22.42 3.93
N THR A 59 5.17 -23.08 4.29
CA THR A 59 4.33 -23.84 3.36
C THR A 59 3.24 -22.97 2.73
N TRP A 60 2.59 -22.13 3.52
CA TRP A 60 1.36 -21.45 3.11
C TRP A 60 1.49 -19.92 3.00
N GLY A 61 2.58 -19.34 3.48
CA GLY A 61 2.76 -17.89 3.57
C GLY A 61 2.54 -17.17 2.24
N SER A 62 3.19 -17.63 1.16
CA SER A 62 3.02 -17.05 -0.19
C SER A 62 1.57 -17.11 -0.67
N THR A 63 0.92 -18.27 -0.51
CA THR A 63 -0.46 -18.46 -0.96
C THR A 63 -1.42 -17.55 -0.20
N VAL A 64 -1.28 -17.49 1.12
CA VAL A 64 -2.14 -16.66 1.97
C VAL A 64 -1.89 -15.18 1.72
N TRP A 65 -0.64 -14.78 1.54
CA TRP A 65 -0.29 -13.38 1.23
C TRP A 65 -0.85 -12.95 -0.14
N VAL A 66 -0.65 -13.74 -1.19
CA VAL A 66 -1.26 -13.48 -2.50
C VAL A 66 -2.78 -13.41 -2.39
N GLY A 67 -3.40 -14.34 -1.65
CA GLY A 67 -4.83 -14.31 -1.40
C GLY A 67 -5.30 -13.01 -0.73
N ALA A 68 -4.56 -12.52 0.28
CA ALA A 68 -4.85 -11.26 0.94
C ALA A 68 -4.74 -10.07 -0.03
N LEU A 69 -3.69 -10.00 -0.85
CA LEU A 69 -3.54 -8.96 -1.88
C LEU A 69 -4.68 -8.98 -2.90
N VAL A 70 -5.09 -10.17 -3.36
CA VAL A 70 -6.22 -10.32 -4.28
C VAL A 70 -7.51 -9.81 -3.65
N VAL A 71 -7.77 -10.15 -2.38
CA VAL A 71 -8.95 -9.67 -1.65
C VAL A 71 -8.92 -8.14 -1.54
N ILE A 72 -7.77 -7.54 -1.22
CA ILE A 72 -7.62 -6.07 -1.17
C ILE A 72 -7.92 -5.47 -2.56
N ALA A 73 -7.36 -6.03 -3.64
CA ALA A 73 -7.63 -5.55 -5.00
C ALA A 73 -9.12 -5.63 -5.36
N VAL A 74 -9.80 -6.71 -4.98
CA VAL A 74 -11.25 -6.89 -5.21
C VAL A 74 -12.07 -5.87 -4.43
N VAL A 75 -11.74 -5.62 -3.16
CA VAL A 75 -12.42 -4.61 -2.33
C VAL A 75 -12.22 -3.21 -2.92
N LEU A 76 -11.00 -2.85 -3.31
CA LEU A 76 -10.70 -1.57 -3.96
C LEU A 76 -11.45 -1.44 -5.29
N GLY A 77 -11.45 -2.49 -6.12
CA GLY A 77 -12.17 -2.53 -7.40
C GLY A 77 -13.69 -2.41 -7.22
N ARG A 78 -14.26 -3.04 -6.21
CA ARG A 78 -15.68 -2.88 -5.85
C ARG A 78 -16.03 -1.42 -5.54
N ASN A 79 -15.16 -0.75 -4.78
CA ASN A 79 -15.35 0.66 -4.43
C ASN A 79 -15.10 1.58 -5.65
N ALA A 80 -14.16 1.24 -6.55
CA ALA A 80 -13.98 1.95 -7.81
C ALA A 80 -15.22 1.88 -8.70
N TRP A 81 -15.88 0.72 -8.72
CA TRP A 81 -17.14 0.54 -9.47
C TRP A 81 -18.29 1.35 -8.87
N ALA A 82 -18.42 1.37 -7.54
CA ALA A 82 -19.49 2.06 -6.83
C ALA A 82 -19.29 3.59 -6.77
N ALA A 83 -18.05 4.07 -6.84
CA ALA A 83 -17.74 5.48 -6.72
C ALA A 83 -18.11 6.27 -7.95
N GLY A 84 -18.59 7.49 -7.74
CA GLY A 84 -18.83 8.51 -8.77
C GLY A 84 -17.76 9.61 -8.75
N GLY A 85 -17.81 10.46 -9.79
CA GLY A 85 -16.98 11.68 -9.87
C GLY A 85 -15.47 11.42 -9.82
N ALA A 86 -14.72 12.41 -9.36
CA ALA A 86 -13.25 12.36 -9.31
C ALA A 86 -12.70 11.33 -8.32
N GLY A 87 -13.43 11.02 -7.26
CA GLY A 87 -13.02 10.01 -6.27
C GLY A 87 -12.87 8.60 -6.88
N ARG A 88 -13.62 8.30 -7.94
CA ARG A 88 -13.49 7.03 -8.68
C ARG A 88 -12.07 6.78 -9.18
N TRP A 89 -11.39 7.80 -9.65
CA TRP A 89 -10.01 7.67 -10.16
C TRP A 89 -9.03 7.26 -9.07
N GLY A 90 -9.24 7.75 -7.82
CA GLY A 90 -8.45 7.30 -6.67
C GLY A 90 -8.61 5.82 -6.39
N TRP A 91 -9.85 5.33 -6.34
CA TRP A 91 -10.14 3.89 -6.16
C TRP A 91 -9.59 3.05 -7.31
N THR A 92 -9.75 3.51 -8.56
CA THR A 92 -9.22 2.81 -9.74
C THR A 92 -7.71 2.71 -9.70
N LEU A 93 -7.03 3.81 -9.40
CA LEU A 93 -5.56 3.84 -9.32
C LEU A 93 -5.03 2.94 -8.20
N ALA A 94 -5.67 2.97 -7.03
CA ALA A 94 -5.34 2.08 -5.92
C ALA A 94 -5.53 0.60 -6.30
N THR A 95 -6.63 0.28 -7.00
CA THR A 95 -6.90 -1.08 -7.49
C THR A 95 -5.82 -1.54 -8.47
N LEU A 96 -5.47 -0.70 -9.45
CA LEU A 96 -4.44 -1.02 -10.44
C LEU A 96 -3.06 -1.18 -9.78
N GLY A 97 -2.77 -0.36 -8.76
CA GLY A 97 -1.54 -0.49 -7.98
C GLY A 97 -1.42 -1.84 -7.30
N VAL A 98 -2.45 -2.26 -6.55
CA VAL A 98 -2.44 -3.58 -5.89
C VAL A 98 -2.46 -4.71 -6.92
N ALA A 99 -3.21 -4.59 -8.02
CA ALA A 99 -3.22 -5.59 -9.08
C ALA A 99 -1.84 -5.77 -9.73
N ALA A 100 -1.09 -4.68 -9.91
CA ALA A 100 0.30 -4.74 -10.39
C ALA A 100 1.20 -5.51 -9.41
N ASN A 101 1.04 -5.28 -8.09
CA ASN A 101 1.77 -6.04 -7.07
C ASN A 101 1.37 -7.51 -7.06
N VAL A 102 0.07 -7.84 -7.16
CA VAL A 102 -0.39 -9.24 -7.31
C VAL A 102 0.27 -9.90 -8.52
N LEU A 103 0.29 -9.21 -9.66
CA LEU A 103 0.83 -9.76 -10.89
C LEU A 103 2.32 -10.09 -10.78
N VAL A 104 3.13 -9.19 -10.25
CA VAL A 104 4.57 -9.43 -10.10
C VAL A 104 4.86 -10.49 -9.04
N VAL A 105 4.12 -10.51 -7.94
CA VAL A 105 4.28 -11.50 -6.87
C VAL A 105 3.93 -12.90 -7.36
N VAL A 106 2.80 -13.05 -8.06
CA VAL A 106 2.40 -14.34 -8.64
C VAL A 106 3.41 -14.81 -9.69
N ALA A 107 3.95 -13.89 -10.49
CA ALA A 107 4.97 -14.23 -11.50
C ALA A 107 6.31 -14.69 -10.90
N ASN A 108 6.56 -14.40 -9.61
CA ASN A 108 7.79 -14.72 -8.88
C ASN A 108 7.52 -15.61 -7.66
N ASP A 109 6.71 -16.64 -7.85
CA ASP A 109 6.47 -17.72 -6.87
C ASP A 109 5.99 -17.22 -5.48
N GLY A 110 5.21 -16.14 -5.48
CA GLY A 110 4.63 -15.58 -4.27
C GLY A 110 5.57 -14.66 -3.49
N HIS A 111 6.60 -14.11 -4.13
CA HIS A 111 7.52 -13.16 -3.53
C HIS A 111 7.63 -11.89 -4.37
N MET A 112 7.80 -10.74 -3.71
CA MET A 112 8.10 -9.47 -4.38
C MET A 112 9.60 -9.41 -4.68
N PRO A 113 10.03 -9.35 -5.96
CA PRO A 113 11.45 -9.18 -6.28
C PRO A 113 11.91 -7.76 -5.91
N GLN A 114 12.95 -7.66 -5.10
CA GLN A 114 13.47 -6.39 -4.61
C GLN A 114 14.89 -6.15 -5.12
N ASP A 115 15.12 -4.98 -5.72
CA ASP A 115 16.42 -4.54 -6.21
C ASP A 115 17.34 -4.20 -5.02
N GLN A 116 18.48 -4.89 -4.95
CA GLN A 116 19.46 -4.72 -3.88
C GLN A 116 20.18 -3.38 -3.97
N ALA A 117 20.42 -2.85 -5.19
CA ALA A 117 21.02 -1.53 -5.37
C ALA A 117 20.05 -0.44 -4.89
N ALA A 118 18.76 -0.53 -5.22
CA ALA A 118 17.75 0.38 -4.70
C ALA A 118 17.66 0.31 -3.18
N ARG A 119 17.78 -0.89 -2.59
CA ARG A 119 17.77 -1.05 -1.12
C ARG A 119 18.99 -0.39 -0.45
N ALA A 120 20.18 -0.52 -1.05
CA ALA A 120 21.37 0.16 -0.57
C ALA A 120 21.23 1.70 -0.67
N LEU A 121 20.65 2.20 -1.77
CA LEU A 121 20.35 3.63 -1.94
C LEU A 121 19.33 4.16 -0.92
N ALA A 122 18.40 3.32 -0.47
CA ALA A 122 17.47 3.66 0.60
C ALA A 122 18.12 3.69 2.00
N GLY A 123 19.42 3.37 2.11
CA GLY A 123 20.18 3.44 3.36
C GLY A 123 20.18 2.15 4.18
N ALA A 124 19.70 1.03 3.64
CA ALA A 124 19.83 -0.26 4.31
C ALA A 124 21.29 -0.75 4.27
N SER A 125 21.81 -1.29 5.39
CA SER A 125 23.14 -1.87 5.40
C SER A 125 23.21 -3.12 4.53
N ILE A 126 24.37 -3.34 3.90
CA ILE A 126 24.62 -4.52 3.04
C ILE A 126 24.44 -5.81 3.84
N GLU A 127 24.87 -5.82 5.11
CA GLU A 127 24.71 -6.97 5.99
C GLU A 127 23.23 -7.31 6.25
N ARG A 128 22.36 -6.30 6.37
CA ARG A 128 20.91 -6.50 6.54
C ARG A 128 20.28 -7.05 5.27
N VAL A 129 20.76 -6.62 4.11
CA VAL A 129 20.27 -7.14 2.80
C VAL A 129 20.69 -8.60 2.63
N ALA A 130 21.94 -8.94 2.97
CA ALA A 130 22.44 -10.31 2.92
C ALA A 130 21.78 -11.19 4.00
N GLY A 131 21.50 -10.64 5.19
CA GLY A 131 20.88 -11.35 6.31
C GLY A 131 19.46 -11.82 6.03
N LEU A 132 18.67 -11.06 5.27
CA LEU A 132 17.30 -11.47 4.88
C LEU A 132 17.26 -12.79 4.10
N ALA A 133 18.28 -13.07 3.31
CA ALA A 133 18.38 -14.34 2.57
C ALA A 133 18.76 -15.53 3.47
N SER A 134 19.26 -15.30 4.68
CA SER A 134 19.72 -16.32 5.62
C SER A 134 18.84 -16.44 6.87
N GLU A 135 17.88 -15.51 7.10
CA GLU A 135 16.93 -15.63 8.21
C GLU A 135 15.94 -16.77 7.94
N PRO A 136 15.73 -17.68 8.91
CA PRO A 136 14.72 -18.71 8.76
C PRO A 136 13.32 -18.10 8.78
N GLY A 137 12.46 -18.55 7.88
CA GLY A 137 11.08 -18.11 7.79
C GLY A 137 10.64 -17.75 6.37
N TRP A 138 9.36 -17.50 6.22
CA TRP A 138 8.81 -16.96 4.99
C TRP A 138 8.98 -15.44 4.95
N HIS A 139 9.37 -14.92 3.80
CA HIS A 139 9.52 -13.50 3.56
C HIS A 139 8.70 -13.10 2.33
N ASN A 140 8.01 -11.96 2.42
CA ASN A 140 7.23 -11.42 1.30
C ASN A 140 8.11 -10.88 0.16
N VAL A 141 9.38 -10.60 0.42
CA VAL A 141 10.35 -10.12 -0.57
C VAL A 141 11.44 -11.15 -0.81
N ALA A 142 11.94 -11.20 -2.05
CA ALA A 142 13.13 -11.96 -2.42
C ALA A 142 14.11 -11.07 -3.18
N PRO A 143 15.43 -11.34 -3.12
CA PRO A 143 16.41 -10.63 -3.91
C PRO A 143 16.08 -10.74 -5.41
N MET A 144 16.08 -9.59 -6.11
CA MET A 144 15.89 -9.58 -7.57
C MET A 144 17.10 -10.21 -8.26
N THR A 145 16.85 -11.16 -9.18
CA THR A 145 17.85 -11.87 -9.96
C THR A 145 17.62 -11.66 -11.46
N ALA A 146 18.49 -12.23 -12.30
CA ALA A 146 18.30 -12.22 -13.75
C ALA A 146 17.04 -12.96 -14.18
N ASP A 147 16.64 -13.98 -13.42
CA ASP A 147 15.46 -14.82 -13.69
C ASP A 147 14.15 -14.21 -13.14
N SER A 148 14.22 -13.15 -12.34
CA SER A 148 13.03 -12.47 -11.83
C SER A 148 12.20 -11.91 -12.96
N ARG A 149 10.91 -12.22 -12.95
CA ARG A 149 9.93 -11.78 -13.96
C ARG A 149 9.37 -10.41 -13.61
N LEU A 150 8.97 -9.64 -14.63
CA LEU A 150 8.34 -8.32 -14.45
C LEU A 150 9.14 -7.39 -13.53
N ARG A 151 10.46 -7.40 -13.62
CA ARG A 151 11.40 -6.70 -12.74
C ARG A 151 11.06 -5.23 -12.52
N TRP A 152 10.54 -4.56 -13.55
CA TRP A 152 10.14 -3.15 -13.48
C TRP A 152 8.89 -2.89 -12.61
N LEU A 153 8.09 -3.92 -12.30
CA LEU A 153 6.98 -3.86 -11.33
C LEU A 153 7.41 -4.23 -9.91
N GLY A 154 8.61 -4.79 -9.74
CA GLY A 154 9.15 -5.11 -8.42
C GLY A 154 9.52 -3.88 -7.60
N ASP A 155 10.09 -4.11 -6.45
CA ASP A 155 10.60 -3.09 -5.55
C ASP A 155 11.90 -2.51 -6.12
N VAL A 156 11.81 -1.42 -6.88
CA VAL A 156 12.92 -0.78 -7.60
C VAL A 156 13.10 0.69 -7.27
N LEU A 157 12.19 1.29 -6.52
CA LEU A 157 12.18 2.71 -6.21
C LEU A 157 12.64 2.93 -4.76
N PRO A 158 13.88 3.38 -4.53
CA PRO A 158 14.36 3.61 -3.18
C PRO A 158 13.67 4.81 -2.54
N GLU A 159 13.22 4.67 -1.29
CA GLU A 159 12.88 5.82 -0.48
C GLU A 159 14.13 6.65 -0.18
N PRO A 160 13.99 7.99 -0.02
CA PRO A 160 15.11 8.82 0.38
C PRO A 160 15.76 8.31 1.67
N ALA A 161 17.09 8.19 1.70
CA ALA A 161 17.82 7.61 2.83
C ALA A 161 17.67 8.37 4.17
N TRP A 162 17.18 9.62 4.14
CA TRP A 162 16.86 10.39 5.34
C TRP A 162 15.55 9.95 6.02
N LEU A 163 14.73 9.15 5.34
CA LEU A 163 13.54 8.53 5.95
C LEU A 163 13.96 7.33 6.82
N PRO A 164 13.34 7.18 8.01
CA PRO A 164 13.81 6.19 8.99
C PRO A 164 13.52 4.74 8.60
N LEU A 165 12.70 4.50 7.58
CA LEU A 165 12.23 3.15 7.23
C LEU A 165 13.13 2.42 6.23
N HIS A 166 13.99 3.15 5.50
CA HIS A 166 14.91 2.59 4.50
C HIS A 166 14.23 1.59 3.56
N ASN A 167 13.06 1.96 3.06
CA ASN A 167 12.22 1.08 2.26
C ASN A 167 12.48 1.23 0.75
N VAL A 168 12.10 0.21 -0.01
CA VAL A 168 12.05 0.26 -1.47
C VAL A 168 10.62 0.01 -1.90
N LEU A 169 10.13 0.81 -2.83
CA LEU A 169 8.76 0.79 -3.29
C LEU A 169 8.68 0.19 -4.70
N SER A 170 7.55 -0.42 -4.99
CA SER A 170 7.16 -0.82 -6.33
C SER A 170 6.37 0.30 -7.05
N VAL A 171 6.21 0.17 -8.36
CA VAL A 171 5.29 1.02 -9.13
C VAL A 171 3.85 0.83 -8.64
N GLY A 172 3.49 -0.41 -8.22
CA GLY A 172 2.19 -0.70 -7.65
C GLY A 172 1.94 0.04 -6.33
N ASP A 173 2.96 0.17 -5.48
CA ASP A 173 2.88 0.92 -4.23
C ASP A 173 2.64 2.41 -4.47
N LEU A 174 3.31 2.99 -5.49
CA LEU A 174 3.03 4.37 -5.89
C LEU A 174 1.57 4.54 -6.35
N GLY A 175 1.08 3.59 -7.15
CA GLY A 175 -0.31 3.59 -7.61
C GLY A 175 -1.30 3.52 -6.44
N LEU A 176 -1.06 2.61 -5.49
CA LEU A 176 -1.86 2.49 -4.27
C LEU A 176 -1.81 3.78 -3.43
N GLY A 177 -0.60 4.29 -3.16
CA GLY A 177 -0.41 5.49 -2.33
C GLY A 177 -1.06 6.74 -2.94
N LEU A 178 -0.87 6.99 -4.23
CA LEU A 178 -1.50 8.09 -4.95
C LEU A 178 -3.02 7.92 -5.02
N GLY A 179 -3.49 6.69 -5.23
CA GLY A 179 -4.92 6.38 -5.20
C GLY A 179 -5.55 6.72 -3.86
N LEU A 180 -4.93 6.30 -2.76
CA LEU A 180 -5.38 6.65 -1.40
C LEU A 180 -5.33 8.18 -1.16
N ALA A 181 -4.31 8.86 -1.64
CA ALA A 181 -4.22 10.32 -1.54
C ALA A 181 -5.40 11.01 -2.26
N ILE A 182 -5.73 10.57 -3.47
CA ILE A 182 -6.87 11.08 -4.23
C ILE A 182 -8.19 10.80 -3.49
N ILE A 183 -8.38 9.59 -2.96
CA ILE A 183 -9.58 9.23 -2.19
C ILE A 183 -9.73 10.17 -0.98
N VAL A 184 -8.69 10.33 -0.19
CA VAL A 184 -8.69 11.20 1.00
C VAL A 184 -8.99 12.64 0.61
N PHE A 185 -8.31 13.17 -0.42
CA PHE A 185 -8.49 14.56 -0.85
C PHE A 185 -9.93 14.83 -1.32
N PHE A 186 -10.50 13.97 -2.16
CA PHE A 186 -11.86 14.17 -2.68
C PHE A 186 -12.97 13.79 -1.69
N ALA A 187 -12.69 12.94 -0.70
CA ALA A 187 -13.62 12.66 0.38
C ALA A 187 -13.73 13.81 1.40
N THR A 188 -12.78 14.77 1.40
CA THR A 188 -12.87 15.96 2.23
C THR A 188 -13.69 17.04 1.52
N GLU A 189 -14.65 17.64 2.21
CA GLU A 189 -15.50 18.71 1.70
C GLU A 189 -14.91 20.10 2.08
N ALA A 190 -15.25 21.14 1.32
CA ALA A 190 -14.94 22.49 1.72
C ALA A 190 -15.61 22.78 3.07
N ALA A 191 -14.84 23.33 4.03
CA ALA A 191 -15.39 23.74 5.32
C ALA A 191 -16.48 24.81 5.09
N PRO A 192 -17.64 24.72 5.75
CA PRO A 192 -18.68 25.73 5.60
C PRO A 192 -18.14 27.13 5.93
N ASN A 193 -18.45 28.08 5.06
CA ASN A 193 -18.00 29.46 5.26
C ASN A 193 -18.67 30.00 6.54
N ARG A 194 -17.89 30.49 7.51
CA ARG A 194 -18.41 31.05 8.78
C ARG A 194 -19.50 32.11 8.56
N ARG A 195 -19.45 32.82 7.42
CA ARG A 195 -20.47 33.84 7.09
C ARG A 195 -21.84 33.23 6.75
N THR A 196 -21.87 32.05 6.10
CA THR A 196 -23.13 31.34 5.81
C THR A 196 -23.69 30.63 7.03
N ALA A 197 -22.84 30.16 7.95
CA ALA A 197 -23.29 29.54 9.19
C ALA A 197 -23.90 30.57 10.17
N LEU A 198 -23.41 31.84 10.20
CA LEU A 198 -23.96 32.93 11.03
C LEU A 198 -25.25 33.52 10.43
N ALA A 199 -25.51 33.34 9.12
CA ALA A 199 -26.72 33.82 8.47
C ALA A 199 -27.88 32.81 8.58
N ALA A 200 -27.63 31.58 9.02
CA ALA A 200 -28.61 30.51 9.17
C ALA A 200 -28.98 30.23 10.63
N ALA A 201 -28.36 30.96 11.60
CA ALA A 201 -28.65 30.92 13.01
C ALA A 201 -29.43 32.18 13.44
#